data_5f63cadb362add31443c28d67a777ffd
#
_entry.id   5f63cadb362add31443c28d67a777ffd
#
_cell.length_a   1.000
_cell.length_b   1.000
_cell.length_c   1.000
_cell.angle_alpha   90.00
_cell.angle_beta   90.00
_cell.angle_gamma   90.00
#
_symmetry.space_group_name_H-M   'P 1'
#
loop_
_entity.id
_entity.type
_entity.pdbx_description
1 polymer ?
#
loop_
_entity_poly.entity_id
_entity_poly.type
_entity_poly.pdbx_seq_one_letter_code
_entity_poly.pdbx_strand_id
1 'polypeptide(L)'
;MSSKNPYGIIVARAIAKRKRERGLEKAEKKKSKKNVIPKNKPVIDVDVMSNPKIKPYDYIDWSDASTSKNGTVVGERMRESQMTLLKMPTGSGKTAVSVYALGELQKKHGKPLSFIVIAPSKTVEGLGWHNTIAAYNRAFPDNQLYPKTITTPGKLSNIIAHPTSQLEMIKLIGNNGYIIIDELHLYKNPTSKRSKMLHKLNMFHKLGVTATPLTNDRVLDMCSYLILGGYYSSKNNFEDKSGIKSFKNEFGGYGIYLFDGNVNTFAWPYYFQMLDEFKEILYAPSVDIKSLDMPDVESHIIQLEENEQMLSDLKSLKYAQRKRMFDSITDYLIAVANRITRDEKRLDKLIKIVKKHKQPLIFYRYNDARDAVIEKLNEHGISHQLISGNTNFEEIDHSSTAPILIQYQAGAASIELKNSDCTIFYENQSSHISLIQGRGRNVRRAMETDLVHHYYLISDCGFDQELYERVHRGEELSNEILEEMAEEFI
;
A
#
# COMPACT_ATOMS: atom_id res chain seq x y z
N MET A 1 19.82 -48.47 6.36
CA MET A 1 19.17 -47.84 7.53
C MET A 1 18.95 -46.39 7.19
N SER A 2 17.71 -46.01 6.92
CA SER A 2 17.38 -44.62 6.48
C SER A 2 17.38 -43.73 7.71
N SER A 3 18.34 -42.79 7.77
CA SER A 3 18.36 -41.75 8.79
C SER A 3 17.14 -40.84 8.58
N LYS A 4 16.16 -40.96 9.49
CA LYS A 4 15.00 -40.04 9.52
C LYS A 4 15.55 -38.65 9.78
N ASN A 5 15.47 -37.76 8.78
CA ASN A 5 15.90 -36.38 8.90
C ASN A 5 15.17 -35.70 10.08
N PRO A 6 15.85 -35.33 11.17
CA PRO A 6 15.21 -34.80 12.38
C PRO A 6 14.53 -33.45 12.14
N TYR A 7 14.97 -32.67 11.15
CA TYR A 7 14.39 -31.39 10.80
C TYR A 7 12.98 -31.49 10.19
N GLY A 8 12.71 -32.48 9.33
CA GLY A 8 11.37 -32.71 8.80
C GLY A 8 10.34 -32.98 9.91
N ILE A 9 10.77 -33.67 10.97
CA ILE A 9 9.92 -33.98 12.12
C ILE A 9 9.72 -32.74 13.01
N ILE A 10 10.74 -31.88 13.16
CA ILE A 10 10.66 -30.65 13.94
C ILE A 10 9.75 -29.63 13.26
N VAL A 11 9.89 -29.45 11.94
CA VAL A 11 9.04 -28.55 11.14
C VAL A 11 7.58 -29.04 11.15
N ALA A 12 7.33 -30.34 10.96
CA ALA A 12 5.99 -30.91 11.03
C ALA A 12 5.35 -30.76 12.43
N ARG A 13 6.13 -30.93 13.51
CA ARG A 13 5.66 -30.70 14.88
C ARG A 13 5.37 -29.23 15.17
N ALA A 14 6.19 -28.29 14.68
CA ALA A 14 5.98 -26.86 14.83
C ALA A 14 4.71 -26.41 14.09
N ILE A 15 4.48 -26.92 12.87
CA ILE A 15 3.26 -26.66 12.08
C ILE A 15 2.03 -27.23 12.80
N ALA A 16 2.09 -28.47 13.31
CA ALA A 16 1.00 -29.10 14.04
C ALA A 16 0.66 -28.36 15.35
N LYS A 17 1.67 -27.85 16.07
CA LYS A 17 1.48 -27.04 17.29
C LYS A 17 0.78 -25.72 16.96
N ARG A 18 1.22 -24.98 15.92
CA ARG A 18 0.59 -23.74 15.44
C ARG A 18 -0.85 -23.96 14.94
N LYS A 19 -1.15 -25.10 14.29
CA LYS A 19 -2.53 -25.44 13.90
C LYS A 19 -3.47 -25.58 15.12
N ARG A 20 -3.00 -26.21 16.19
CA ARG A 20 -3.77 -26.32 17.43
C ARG A 20 -4.03 -24.94 18.04
N GLU A 21 -3.00 -24.11 18.13
CA GLU A 21 -3.09 -22.75 18.68
C GLU A 21 -4.02 -21.84 17.83
N ARG A 22 -3.87 -21.82 16.49
CA ARG A 22 -4.79 -21.11 15.58
C ARG A 22 -6.22 -21.66 15.60
N GLY A 23 -6.41 -22.96 15.80
CA GLY A 23 -7.72 -23.59 15.96
C GLY A 23 -8.42 -23.12 17.23
N LEU A 24 -7.69 -23.01 18.34
CA LEU A 24 -8.18 -22.50 19.63
C LEU A 24 -8.51 -21.00 19.53
N GLU A 25 -7.62 -20.17 18.97
CA GLU A 25 -7.87 -18.75 18.74
C GLU A 25 -9.07 -18.49 17.83
N LYS A 26 -9.25 -19.27 16.74
CA LYS A 26 -10.42 -19.16 15.86
C LYS A 26 -11.71 -19.58 16.56
N ALA A 27 -11.65 -20.58 17.45
CA ALA A 27 -12.79 -21.00 18.24
C ALA A 27 -13.19 -19.98 19.30
N GLU A 28 -12.22 -19.34 19.96
CA GLU A 28 -12.45 -18.25 20.91
C GLU A 28 -12.96 -16.98 20.21
N LYS A 29 -12.37 -16.58 19.07
CA LYS A 29 -12.87 -15.46 18.26
C LYS A 29 -14.26 -15.71 17.66
N LYS A 30 -14.64 -16.98 17.38
CA LYS A 30 -16.02 -17.32 16.99
C LYS A 30 -17.00 -17.26 18.16
N LYS A 31 -16.57 -17.63 19.37
CA LYS A 31 -17.42 -17.50 20.57
C LYS A 31 -17.66 -16.04 20.97
N SER A 32 -16.64 -15.18 20.87
CA SER A 32 -16.75 -13.75 21.17
C SER A 32 -17.59 -12.96 20.14
N LYS A 33 -17.63 -13.40 18.86
CA LYS A 33 -18.41 -12.75 17.80
C LYS A 33 -19.91 -13.09 17.79
N LYS A 34 -20.39 -14.07 18.59
CA LYS A 34 -21.80 -14.47 18.56
C LYS A 34 -22.72 -13.59 19.40
N ASN A 35 -22.22 -12.64 20.18
CA ASN A 35 -23.02 -11.86 21.14
C ASN A 35 -22.94 -10.34 21.02
N VAL A 36 -22.58 -9.78 19.86
CA VAL A 36 -22.67 -8.32 19.69
C VAL A 36 -23.40 -8.03 18.37
N ILE A 37 -24.69 -7.82 18.45
CA ILE A 37 -25.45 -7.11 17.42
C ILE A 37 -25.18 -5.62 17.68
N PRO A 38 -24.44 -4.91 16.82
CA PRO A 38 -24.27 -3.47 16.97
C PRO A 38 -25.59 -2.81 16.60
N LYS A 39 -26.35 -2.34 17.57
CA LYS A 39 -27.53 -1.47 17.37
C LYS A 39 -27.15 0.00 17.11
N ASN A 40 -25.95 0.30 16.73
CA ASN A 40 -25.56 1.69 16.42
C ASN A 40 -25.54 1.90 14.91
N LYS A 41 -26.47 2.75 14.42
CA LYS A 41 -26.30 3.42 13.12
C LYS A 41 -24.89 4.00 13.09
N PRO A 42 -24.15 3.91 11.96
CA PRO A 42 -22.85 4.55 11.86
C PRO A 42 -23.07 6.05 12.15
N VAL A 43 -22.50 6.52 13.25
CA VAL A 43 -22.44 7.95 13.56
C VAL A 43 -21.48 8.53 12.52
N ILE A 44 -22.03 9.27 11.57
CA ILE A 44 -21.25 10.12 10.68
C ILE A 44 -20.79 11.25 11.59
N ASP A 45 -19.49 11.34 11.79
CA ASP A 45 -18.88 12.34 12.65
C ASP A 45 -19.17 13.72 12.05
N VAL A 46 -20.06 14.47 12.71
CA VAL A 46 -20.62 15.72 12.18
C VAL A 46 -19.59 16.86 12.29
N ASP A 47 -18.55 16.67 13.09
CA ASP A 47 -17.50 17.68 13.29
C ASP A 47 -16.10 17.06 13.20
N VAL A 48 -15.77 16.66 11.96
CA VAL A 48 -14.51 15.96 11.63
C VAL A 48 -13.27 16.80 11.95
N MET A 49 -13.42 18.14 12.01
CA MET A 49 -12.30 19.06 12.20
C MET A 49 -12.15 19.58 13.64
N SER A 50 -13.04 19.20 14.56
CA SER A 50 -12.98 19.62 15.97
C SER A 50 -12.08 18.74 16.86
N ASN A 51 -11.47 17.69 16.31
CA ASN A 51 -10.60 16.81 17.08
C ASN A 51 -9.38 17.57 17.62
N PRO A 52 -9.18 17.63 18.95
CA PRO A 52 -8.06 18.39 19.54
C PRO A 52 -6.67 17.85 19.19
N LYS A 53 -6.59 16.64 18.65
CA LYS A 53 -5.34 16.02 18.16
C LYS A 53 -4.94 16.50 16.78
N ILE A 54 -5.78 17.24 16.07
CA ILE A 54 -5.45 17.81 14.76
C ILE A 54 -4.39 18.90 14.97
N LYS A 55 -3.23 18.70 14.33
CA LYS A 55 -2.14 19.66 14.32
C LYS A 55 -1.87 20.07 12.87
N PRO A 56 -2.19 21.31 12.48
CA PRO A 56 -1.88 21.79 11.12
C PRO A 56 -0.40 21.61 10.82
N TYR A 57 -0.09 21.03 9.65
CA TYR A 57 1.29 20.97 9.20
C TYR A 57 1.81 22.37 8.88
N ASP A 58 2.98 22.71 9.39
CA ASP A 58 3.63 24.01 9.23
C ASP A 58 4.63 24.04 8.06
N TYR A 59 5.04 22.87 7.59
CA TYR A 59 6.01 22.70 6.51
C TYR A 59 5.40 22.72 5.09
N ILE A 60 4.08 22.84 4.95
CA ILE A 60 3.45 22.90 3.61
C ILE A 60 3.54 24.33 3.08
N ASP A 61 4.34 24.52 2.05
CA ASP A 61 4.34 25.75 1.28
C ASP A 61 3.24 25.73 0.22
N TRP A 62 2.18 26.46 0.49
CA TRP A 62 1.04 26.57 -0.42
C TRP A 62 1.30 27.48 -1.63
N SER A 63 2.36 28.28 -1.61
CA SER A 63 2.81 29.09 -2.74
C SER A 63 3.72 28.33 -3.70
N ASP A 64 4.23 27.16 -3.28
CA ASP A 64 5.04 26.27 -4.12
C ASP A 64 4.32 25.99 -5.44
N ALA A 65 5.00 26.30 -6.54
CA ALA A 65 4.45 26.15 -7.88
C ALA A 65 4.01 24.70 -8.20
N SER A 66 4.66 23.70 -7.63
CA SER A 66 4.28 22.32 -7.79
C SER A 66 2.93 22.03 -7.10
N THR A 67 2.70 22.56 -5.91
CA THR A 67 1.45 22.38 -5.17
C THR A 67 0.32 23.20 -5.78
N SER A 68 0.52 24.50 -6.00
CA SER A 68 -0.51 25.42 -6.49
C SER A 68 -0.90 25.16 -7.94
N LYS A 69 0.06 25.05 -8.86
CA LYS A 69 -0.20 24.79 -10.28
C LYS A 69 -0.88 23.42 -10.48
N ASN A 70 -0.35 22.38 -9.88
CA ASN A 70 -0.94 21.04 -10.01
C ASN A 70 -2.32 20.96 -9.36
N GLY A 71 -2.51 21.60 -8.20
CA GLY A 71 -3.80 21.68 -7.53
C GLY A 71 -4.85 22.40 -8.37
N THR A 72 -4.49 23.50 -9.01
CA THR A 72 -5.39 24.23 -9.94
C THR A 72 -5.82 23.35 -11.11
N VAL A 73 -4.88 22.66 -11.77
CA VAL A 73 -5.19 21.73 -12.89
C VAL A 73 -6.08 20.57 -12.43
N VAL A 74 -5.78 19.98 -11.27
CA VAL A 74 -6.60 18.89 -10.70
C VAL A 74 -8.02 19.40 -10.39
N GLY A 75 -8.17 20.59 -9.81
CA GLY A 75 -9.47 21.20 -9.54
C GLY A 75 -10.28 21.45 -10.81
N GLU A 76 -9.66 21.88 -11.90
CA GLU A 76 -10.32 22.03 -13.22
C GLU A 76 -10.80 20.68 -13.76
N ARG A 77 -9.93 19.68 -13.77
CA ARG A 77 -10.29 18.35 -14.20
C ARG A 77 -11.43 17.72 -13.37
N MET A 78 -11.39 17.89 -12.05
CA MET A 78 -12.47 17.40 -11.17
C MET A 78 -13.82 18.06 -11.45
N ARG A 79 -13.82 19.30 -11.93
CA ARG A 79 -15.05 19.98 -12.35
C ARG A 79 -15.60 19.44 -13.67
N GLU A 80 -14.73 19.10 -14.61
CA GLU A 80 -15.07 18.75 -15.98
C GLU A 80 -15.31 17.26 -16.18
N SER A 81 -14.77 16.40 -15.34
CA SER A 81 -14.88 14.95 -15.43
C SER A 81 -15.46 14.31 -14.17
N GLN A 82 -16.10 13.16 -14.34
CA GLN A 82 -16.56 12.36 -13.19
C GLN A 82 -15.43 11.71 -12.40
N MET A 83 -14.27 11.53 -13.02
CA MET A 83 -13.10 10.92 -12.41
C MET A 83 -11.84 11.62 -12.83
N THR A 84 -11.04 12.04 -11.88
CA THR A 84 -9.66 12.46 -12.07
C THR A 84 -8.75 11.52 -11.28
N LEU A 85 -7.73 10.99 -11.92
CA LEU A 85 -6.72 10.13 -11.30
C LEU A 85 -5.40 10.89 -11.20
N LEU A 86 -5.04 11.32 -10.00
CA LEU A 86 -3.77 12.01 -9.72
C LEU A 86 -2.68 10.98 -9.44
N LYS A 87 -1.71 10.88 -10.36
CA LYS A 87 -0.49 10.08 -10.17
C LYS A 87 0.69 10.99 -9.81
N MET A 88 1.22 10.84 -8.61
CA MET A 88 2.44 11.53 -8.18
C MET A 88 3.29 10.57 -7.31
N PRO A 89 4.62 10.73 -7.26
CA PRO A 89 5.50 9.92 -6.41
C PRO A 89 5.12 9.96 -4.92
N THR A 90 5.53 8.95 -4.16
CA THR A 90 5.42 8.99 -2.69
C THR A 90 6.25 10.15 -2.13
N GLY A 91 5.75 10.81 -1.08
CA GLY A 91 6.46 11.95 -0.48
C GLY A 91 6.35 13.28 -1.22
N SER A 92 5.86 13.31 -2.47
CA SER A 92 5.81 14.53 -3.30
C SER A 92 4.69 15.52 -2.98
N GLY A 93 3.90 15.29 -1.93
CA GLY A 93 2.84 16.22 -1.52
C GLY A 93 1.47 15.99 -2.16
N LYS A 94 1.16 14.77 -2.63
CA LYS A 94 -0.15 14.42 -3.22
C LYS A 94 -1.36 14.92 -2.43
N THR A 95 -1.33 14.77 -1.11
CA THR A 95 -2.42 15.21 -0.22
C THR A 95 -2.57 16.73 -0.25
N ALA A 96 -1.47 17.47 -0.23
CA ALA A 96 -1.48 18.94 -0.31
C ALA A 96 -2.04 19.41 -1.66
N VAL A 97 -1.60 18.82 -2.77
CA VAL A 97 -2.14 19.10 -4.13
C VAL A 97 -3.64 18.84 -4.18
N SER A 98 -4.10 17.74 -3.59
CA SER A 98 -5.53 17.37 -3.54
C SER A 98 -6.35 18.36 -2.71
N VAL A 99 -5.84 18.77 -1.57
CA VAL A 99 -6.50 19.78 -0.71
C VAL A 99 -6.54 21.14 -1.39
N TYR A 100 -5.44 21.56 -2.05
CA TYR A 100 -5.41 22.78 -2.84
C TYR A 100 -6.45 22.75 -3.97
N ALA A 101 -6.57 21.62 -4.68
CA ALA A 101 -7.58 21.43 -5.72
C ALA A 101 -9.02 21.60 -5.21
N LEU A 102 -9.33 21.09 -4.03
CA LEU A 102 -10.63 21.32 -3.39
C LEU A 102 -10.88 22.78 -3.08
N GLY A 103 -9.84 23.51 -2.62
CA GLY A 103 -9.93 24.94 -2.39
C GLY A 103 -10.19 25.74 -3.66
N GLU A 104 -9.54 25.41 -4.77
CA GLU A 104 -9.78 26.04 -6.06
C GLU A 104 -11.20 25.73 -6.60
N LEU A 105 -11.66 24.48 -6.43
CA LEU A 105 -13.05 24.12 -6.72
C LEU A 105 -14.04 24.95 -5.92
N GLN A 106 -13.83 25.10 -4.61
CA GLN A 106 -14.69 25.88 -3.74
C GLN A 106 -14.77 27.33 -4.17
N LYS A 107 -13.65 27.97 -4.49
CA LYS A 107 -13.60 29.33 -5.02
C LYS A 107 -14.42 29.46 -6.30
N LYS A 108 -14.27 28.53 -7.26
CA LYS A 108 -15.00 28.54 -8.54
C LYS A 108 -16.50 28.31 -8.37
N HIS A 109 -16.90 27.49 -7.38
CA HIS A 109 -18.32 27.27 -7.06
C HIS A 109 -18.96 28.44 -6.31
N GLY A 110 -18.19 29.32 -5.68
CA GLY A 110 -18.68 30.44 -4.87
C GLY A 110 -19.50 30.03 -3.64
N LYS A 111 -19.40 28.78 -3.20
CA LYS A 111 -20.12 28.21 -2.05
C LYS A 111 -19.30 27.07 -1.43
N PRO A 112 -19.53 26.75 -0.13
CA PRO A 112 -18.86 25.64 0.52
C PRO A 112 -19.00 24.33 -0.23
N LEU A 113 -17.85 23.67 -0.44
CA LEU A 113 -17.78 22.39 -1.15
C LEU A 113 -18.24 21.25 -0.25
N SER A 114 -19.09 20.39 -0.76
CA SER A 114 -19.51 19.17 -0.05
C SER A 114 -18.67 17.99 -0.52
N PHE A 115 -17.85 17.43 0.38
CA PHE A 115 -16.96 16.33 0.01
C PHE A 115 -16.69 15.36 1.18
N ILE A 116 -16.25 14.17 0.80
CA ILE A 116 -15.73 13.15 1.73
C ILE A 116 -14.36 12.67 1.29
N VAL A 117 -13.58 12.15 2.23
CA VAL A 117 -12.29 11.49 1.98
C VAL A 117 -12.37 10.03 2.39
N ILE A 118 -11.97 9.13 1.50
CA ILE A 118 -11.85 7.70 1.76
C ILE A 118 -10.36 7.37 1.75
N ALA A 119 -9.82 6.96 2.90
CA ALA A 119 -8.41 6.68 3.04
C ALA A 119 -8.16 5.36 3.80
N PRO A 120 -6.97 4.75 3.69
CA PRO A 120 -6.59 3.59 4.49
C PRO A 120 -6.74 3.88 6.00
N SER A 121 -7.07 2.83 6.79
CA SER A 121 -7.34 2.98 8.24
C SER A 121 -6.22 3.73 8.96
N LYS A 122 -4.99 3.39 8.67
CA LYS A 122 -3.83 4.01 9.31
C LYS A 122 -3.65 5.48 8.92
N THR A 123 -3.98 5.85 7.68
CA THR A 123 -3.98 7.26 7.25
C THR A 123 -5.05 8.08 8.00
N VAL A 124 -6.23 7.48 8.24
CA VAL A 124 -7.30 8.13 9.01
C VAL A 124 -6.91 8.24 10.48
N GLU A 125 -6.38 7.17 11.08
CA GLU A 125 -5.91 7.15 12.47
C GLU A 125 -4.76 8.16 12.71
N GLY A 126 -3.81 8.26 11.77
CA GLY A 126 -2.68 9.19 11.83
C GLY A 126 -3.04 10.65 11.48
N LEU A 127 -4.31 10.96 11.24
CA LEU A 127 -4.83 12.30 10.98
C LEU A 127 -4.19 13.05 9.80
N GLY A 128 -3.50 12.37 8.87
CA GLY A 128 -2.77 13.02 7.78
C GLY A 128 -3.62 13.98 6.93
N TRP A 129 -4.81 13.56 6.54
CA TRP A 129 -5.77 14.41 5.81
C TRP A 129 -6.30 15.55 6.67
N HIS A 130 -6.60 15.29 7.95
CA HIS A 130 -7.09 16.32 8.88
C HIS A 130 -6.04 17.42 9.06
N ASN A 131 -4.78 17.04 9.30
CA ASN A 131 -3.68 17.97 9.52
C ASN A 131 -3.39 18.80 8.26
N THR A 132 -3.47 18.19 7.06
CA THR A 132 -3.29 18.90 5.80
C THR A 132 -4.43 19.91 5.54
N ILE A 133 -5.69 19.51 5.76
CA ILE A 133 -6.86 20.41 5.62
C ILE A 133 -6.77 21.54 6.65
N ALA A 134 -6.38 21.26 7.88
CA ALA A 134 -6.22 22.28 8.91
C ALA A 134 -5.10 23.28 8.55
N ALA A 135 -4.00 22.81 7.94
CA ALA A 135 -2.93 23.67 7.42
C ALA A 135 -3.43 24.56 6.29
N TYR A 136 -4.23 24.02 5.37
CA TYR A 136 -4.88 24.79 4.32
C TYR A 136 -5.81 25.87 4.90
N ASN A 137 -6.67 25.51 5.84
CA ASN A 137 -7.63 26.41 6.48
C ASN A 137 -6.93 27.55 7.22
N ARG A 138 -5.77 27.28 7.82
CA ARG A 138 -4.93 28.31 8.45
C ARG A 138 -4.33 29.28 7.43
N ALA A 139 -3.90 28.75 6.28
CA ALA A 139 -3.31 29.56 5.21
C ALA A 139 -4.35 30.38 4.41
N PHE A 140 -5.57 29.86 4.29
CA PHE A 140 -6.66 30.47 3.51
C PHE A 140 -7.94 30.64 4.35
N PRO A 141 -7.97 31.56 5.32
CA PRO A 141 -9.07 31.73 6.26
C PRO A 141 -10.41 32.08 5.58
N ASP A 142 -10.36 32.75 4.43
CA ASP A 142 -11.56 33.12 3.64
C ASP A 142 -12.07 32.00 2.73
N ASN A 143 -11.35 30.86 2.66
CA ASN A 143 -11.70 29.75 1.78
C ASN A 143 -11.52 28.38 2.48
N GLN A 144 -12.03 28.28 3.70
CA GLN A 144 -11.85 27.09 4.53
C GLN A 144 -12.61 25.89 3.98
N LEU A 145 -12.03 24.71 4.15
CA LEU A 145 -12.57 23.42 3.72
C LEU A 145 -13.06 22.59 4.90
N TYR A 146 -14.27 22.08 4.81
CA TYR A 146 -14.88 21.24 5.84
C TYR A 146 -15.42 19.94 5.24
N PRO A 147 -14.66 18.82 5.32
CA PRO A 147 -15.13 17.52 4.85
C PRO A 147 -16.35 17.06 5.65
N LYS A 148 -17.32 16.43 4.98
CA LYS A 148 -18.46 15.79 5.68
C LYS A 148 -18.02 14.58 6.48
N THR A 149 -17.00 13.88 6.02
CA THR A 149 -16.32 12.82 6.76
C THR A 149 -14.97 12.48 6.13
N ILE A 150 -14.05 12.02 6.96
CA ILE A 150 -12.82 11.34 6.56
C ILE A 150 -12.91 9.91 7.08
N THR A 151 -13.04 8.91 6.20
CA THR A 151 -13.47 7.57 6.57
C THR A 151 -12.63 6.48 5.93
N THR A 152 -12.77 5.27 6.45
CA THR A 152 -12.11 4.08 5.88
C THR A 152 -13.07 3.32 4.95
N PRO A 153 -12.53 2.52 4.01
CA PRO A 153 -13.34 1.66 3.14
C PRO A 153 -14.28 0.73 3.92
N GLY A 154 -13.82 0.23 5.07
CA GLY A 154 -14.61 -0.65 5.93
C GLY A 154 -15.81 0.05 6.57
N LYS A 155 -15.63 1.27 7.08
CA LYS A 155 -16.72 2.09 7.63
C LYS A 155 -17.68 2.51 6.53
N LEU A 156 -17.16 2.93 5.38
CA LEU A 156 -17.98 3.30 4.23
C LEU A 156 -18.82 2.13 3.73
N SER A 157 -18.30 0.90 3.71
CA SER A 157 -19.04 -0.27 3.28
C SER A 157 -20.30 -0.52 4.10
N ASN A 158 -20.31 -0.15 5.39
CA ASN A 158 -21.48 -0.26 6.26
C ASN A 158 -22.57 0.76 5.87
N ILE A 159 -22.18 1.92 5.36
CA ILE A 159 -23.11 2.95 4.86
C ILE A 159 -23.70 2.52 3.52
N ILE A 160 -22.87 1.99 2.61
CA ILE A 160 -23.24 1.67 1.22
C ILE A 160 -23.83 0.26 1.06
N ALA A 161 -23.69 -0.62 2.05
CA ALA A 161 -24.21 -2.00 1.97
C ALA A 161 -25.77 -2.07 1.92
N HIS A 162 -26.46 -1.02 2.37
CA HIS A 162 -27.91 -0.94 2.33
C HIS A 162 -28.44 -0.63 0.92
N PRO A 163 -29.64 -1.11 0.54
CA PRO A 163 -30.29 -0.76 -0.74
C PRO A 163 -30.52 0.75 -0.92
N THR A 164 -30.59 1.49 0.19
CA THR A 164 -30.75 2.97 0.21
C THR A 164 -29.42 3.71 0.23
N SER A 165 -28.30 3.05 0.02
CA SER A 165 -26.96 3.61 0.24
C SER A 165 -26.64 4.82 -0.66
N GLN A 166 -27.11 4.85 -1.89
CA GLN A 166 -26.95 6.04 -2.76
C GLN A 166 -27.71 7.24 -2.20
N LEU A 167 -28.93 7.02 -1.70
CA LEU A 167 -29.73 8.07 -1.06
C LEU A 167 -29.06 8.60 0.21
N GLU A 168 -28.46 7.74 1.01
CA GLU A 168 -27.71 8.18 2.21
C GLU A 168 -26.47 9.00 1.83
N MET A 169 -25.76 8.61 0.75
CA MET A 169 -24.64 9.41 0.24
C MET A 169 -25.12 10.75 -0.33
N ILE A 170 -26.25 10.78 -1.06
CA ILE A 170 -26.84 12.03 -1.56
C ILE A 170 -27.24 12.94 -0.39
N LYS A 171 -27.81 12.40 0.69
CA LYS A 171 -28.10 13.17 1.89
C LYS A 171 -26.85 13.73 2.55
N LEU A 172 -25.74 12.98 2.51
CA LEU A 172 -24.47 13.39 3.12
C LEU A 172 -23.75 14.49 2.34
N ILE A 173 -23.58 14.32 1.03
CA ILE A 173 -22.76 15.21 0.19
C ILE A 173 -23.52 15.90 -0.95
N GLY A 174 -24.83 15.65 -1.08
CA GLY A 174 -25.63 16.19 -2.18
C GLY A 174 -25.37 15.47 -3.53
N ASN A 175 -26.15 15.80 -4.55
CA ASN A 175 -26.01 15.20 -5.88
C ASN A 175 -24.69 15.57 -6.57
N ASN A 176 -24.12 16.72 -6.25
CA ASN A 176 -22.88 17.26 -6.85
C ASN A 176 -21.71 17.20 -5.86
N GLY A 177 -21.73 16.25 -4.92
CA GLY A 177 -20.66 16.07 -3.95
C GLY A 177 -19.42 15.46 -4.56
N TYR A 178 -18.29 15.66 -3.88
CA TYR A 178 -16.99 15.16 -4.31
C TYR A 178 -16.51 14.03 -3.40
N ILE A 179 -15.88 13.04 -3.98
CA ILE A 179 -15.30 11.90 -3.26
C ILE A 179 -13.82 11.83 -3.56
N ILE A 180 -12.99 11.97 -2.55
CA ILE A 180 -11.55 11.80 -2.64
C ILE A 180 -11.20 10.39 -2.18
N ILE A 181 -10.43 9.65 -2.98
CA ILE A 181 -10.04 8.26 -2.72
C ILE A 181 -8.52 8.20 -2.66
N ASP A 182 -8.00 8.14 -1.47
CA ASP A 182 -6.57 7.99 -1.22
C ASP A 182 -6.14 6.54 -1.44
N GLU A 183 -4.91 6.35 -1.93
CA GLU A 183 -4.32 5.08 -2.32
C GLU A 183 -5.25 4.28 -3.27
N LEU A 184 -5.69 4.94 -4.35
CA LEU A 184 -6.67 4.38 -5.29
C LEU A 184 -6.26 3.01 -5.86
N HIS A 185 -4.96 2.71 -5.95
CA HIS A 185 -4.46 1.40 -6.41
C HIS A 185 -5.00 0.20 -5.59
N LEU A 186 -5.46 0.42 -4.35
CA LEU A 186 -6.11 -0.62 -3.53
C LEU A 186 -7.45 -1.10 -4.12
N TYR A 187 -7.98 -0.38 -5.11
CA TYR A 187 -9.27 -0.64 -5.76
C TYR A 187 -9.14 -1.03 -7.25
N LYS A 188 -7.92 -1.30 -7.72
CA LYS A 188 -7.67 -1.68 -9.11
C LYS A 188 -8.35 -2.98 -9.55
N ASN A 189 -8.54 -3.94 -8.61
CA ASN A 189 -9.26 -5.19 -8.92
C ASN A 189 -10.78 -4.96 -8.94
N PRO A 190 -11.45 -4.95 -10.12
CA PRO A 190 -12.86 -4.63 -10.25
C PRO A 190 -13.80 -5.65 -9.60
N THR A 191 -13.31 -6.88 -9.32
CA THR A 191 -14.12 -7.94 -8.71
C THR A 191 -14.07 -7.93 -7.19
N SER A 192 -13.14 -7.17 -6.60
CA SER A 192 -13.00 -7.09 -5.15
C SER A 192 -14.24 -6.44 -4.51
N LYS A 193 -14.56 -6.82 -3.27
CA LYS A 193 -15.67 -6.23 -2.51
C LYS A 193 -15.51 -4.71 -2.36
N ARG A 194 -14.27 -4.23 -2.17
CA ARG A 194 -13.95 -2.81 -2.03
C ARG A 194 -14.23 -2.04 -3.32
N SER A 195 -13.77 -2.54 -4.46
CA SER A 195 -14.00 -1.89 -5.76
C SER A 195 -15.48 -1.88 -6.13
N LYS A 196 -16.17 -3.02 -5.97
CA LYS A 196 -17.64 -3.11 -6.20
C LYS A 196 -18.44 -2.14 -5.33
N MET A 197 -17.97 -1.85 -4.13
CA MET A 197 -18.56 -0.83 -3.28
C MET A 197 -18.40 0.56 -3.89
N LEU A 198 -17.18 0.93 -4.31
CA LEU A 198 -16.93 2.24 -4.92
C LEU A 198 -17.65 2.41 -6.26
N HIS A 199 -17.78 1.35 -7.06
CA HIS A 199 -18.52 1.40 -8.33
C HIS A 199 -19.98 1.82 -8.15
N LYS A 200 -20.59 1.60 -6.98
CA LYS A 200 -21.95 2.11 -6.67
C LYS A 200 -22.01 3.64 -6.52
N LEU A 201 -20.85 4.29 -6.41
CA LEU A 201 -20.71 5.74 -6.28
C LEU A 201 -20.33 6.42 -7.61
N ASN A 202 -20.55 5.76 -8.75
CA ASN A 202 -20.14 6.26 -10.06
C ASN A 202 -20.81 7.59 -10.46
N MET A 203 -21.94 7.94 -9.87
CA MET A 203 -22.65 9.20 -10.11
C MET A 203 -21.98 10.46 -9.53
N PHE A 204 -21.03 10.31 -8.57
CA PHE A 204 -20.36 11.44 -7.94
C PHE A 204 -19.05 11.78 -8.65
N HIS A 205 -18.61 13.05 -8.54
CA HIS A 205 -17.27 13.43 -8.96
C HIS A 205 -16.21 12.85 -8.02
N LYS A 206 -15.13 12.31 -8.59
CA LYS A 206 -14.09 11.61 -7.82
C LYS A 206 -12.69 12.09 -8.15
N LEU A 207 -11.87 12.22 -7.10
CA LEU A 207 -10.43 12.31 -7.21
C LEU A 207 -9.81 11.05 -6.63
N GLY A 208 -9.19 10.24 -7.48
CA GLY A 208 -8.35 9.14 -7.04
C GLY A 208 -6.90 9.59 -6.92
N VAL A 209 -6.24 9.25 -5.83
CA VAL A 209 -4.86 9.66 -5.55
C VAL A 209 -4.01 8.43 -5.36
N THR A 210 -2.89 8.32 -6.08
CA THR A 210 -1.96 7.19 -5.94
C THR A 210 -0.59 7.49 -6.55
N ALA A 211 0.45 6.82 -6.08
CA ALA A 211 1.75 6.82 -6.74
C ALA A 211 1.83 5.80 -7.89
N THR A 212 1.13 4.68 -7.77
CA THR A 212 1.24 3.51 -8.63
C THR A 212 -0.15 3.05 -9.10
N PRO A 213 -0.75 3.72 -10.09
CA PRO A 213 -2.10 3.38 -10.55
C PRO A 213 -2.17 1.98 -11.17
N LEU A 214 -1.15 1.59 -11.92
CA LEU A 214 -1.08 0.31 -12.62
C LEU A 214 0.01 -0.57 -12.02
N THR A 215 -0.21 -1.88 -12.06
CA THR A 215 0.80 -2.88 -11.70
C THR A 215 1.39 -3.45 -12.96
N ASN A 216 2.71 -3.30 -13.15
CA ASN A 216 3.41 -3.81 -14.33
C ASN A 216 2.67 -3.44 -15.64
N ASP A 217 2.11 -2.23 -15.70
CA ASP A 217 1.34 -1.72 -16.84
C ASP A 217 0.15 -2.62 -17.28
N ARG A 218 -0.42 -3.37 -16.36
CA ARG A 218 -1.55 -4.28 -16.63
C ARG A 218 -2.80 -3.51 -17.03
N VAL A 219 -3.28 -3.77 -18.22
CA VAL A 219 -4.48 -3.14 -18.79
C VAL A 219 -5.72 -3.40 -17.92
N LEU A 220 -5.85 -4.58 -17.32
CA LEU A 220 -6.97 -4.93 -16.45
C LEU A 220 -7.05 -4.07 -15.18
N ASP A 221 -5.95 -3.46 -14.76
CA ASP A 221 -5.94 -2.56 -13.61
C ASP A 221 -6.68 -1.25 -13.92
N MET A 222 -6.80 -0.85 -15.21
CA MET A 222 -7.58 0.32 -15.65
C MET A 222 -9.09 0.10 -15.49
N CYS A 223 -9.54 -1.13 -15.58
CA CYS A 223 -10.97 -1.48 -15.61
C CYS A 223 -11.76 -0.84 -14.45
N SER A 224 -11.25 -0.96 -13.22
CA SER A 224 -11.94 -0.39 -12.06
C SER A 224 -12.02 1.13 -12.12
N TYR A 225 -10.97 1.79 -12.60
CA TYR A 225 -10.90 3.25 -12.69
C TYR A 225 -11.83 3.80 -13.78
N LEU A 226 -11.90 3.12 -14.92
CA LEU A 226 -12.80 3.50 -16.02
C LEU A 226 -14.27 3.25 -15.68
N ILE A 227 -14.58 2.22 -14.88
CA ILE A 227 -15.92 2.04 -14.30
C ILE A 227 -16.25 3.20 -13.35
N LEU A 228 -15.32 3.63 -12.51
CA LEU A 228 -15.49 4.80 -11.63
C LEU A 228 -15.65 6.09 -12.41
N GLY A 229 -15.02 6.21 -13.57
CA GLY A 229 -15.17 7.33 -14.50
C GLY A 229 -16.47 7.34 -15.32
N GLY A 230 -17.25 6.25 -15.23
CA GLY A 230 -18.52 6.14 -15.98
C GLY A 230 -18.39 5.68 -17.44
N TYR A 231 -17.17 5.37 -17.91
CA TYR A 231 -16.95 4.87 -19.28
C TYR A 231 -17.51 3.46 -19.49
N TYR A 232 -17.47 2.64 -18.44
CA TYR A 232 -17.98 1.28 -18.46
C TYR A 232 -18.88 1.01 -17.25
N SER A 233 -19.92 0.20 -17.47
CA SER A 233 -20.89 -0.15 -16.41
C SER A 233 -20.43 -1.30 -15.51
N SER A 234 -19.54 -2.16 -16.01
CA SER A 234 -19.07 -3.35 -15.31
C SER A 234 -17.79 -3.91 -15.92
N LYS A 235 -17.16 -4.86 -15.22
CA LYS A 235 -15.99 -5.59 -15.74
C LYS A 235 -16.30 -6.30 -17.07
N ASN A 236 -17.46 -6.97 -17.20
CA ASN A 236 -17.82 -7.64 -18.43
C ASN A 236 -18.02 -6.64 -19.59
N ASN A 237 -18.68 -5.51 -19.29
CA ASN A 237 -18.87 -4.44 -20.28
C ASN A 237 -17.52 -3.84 -20.72
N PHE A 238 -16.56 -3.67 -19.77
CA PHE A 238 -15.20 -3.27 -20.07
C PHE A 238 -14.50 -4.29 -20.98
N GLU A 239 -14.51 -5.58 -20.62
CA GLU A 239 -13.87 -6.65 -21.39
C GLU A 239 -14.43 -6.78 -22.81
N ASP A 240 -15.75 -6.61 -22.97
CA ASP A 240 -16.41 -6.68 -24.28
C ASP A 240 -16.14 -5.43 -25.14
N LYS A 241 -16.32 -4.24 -24.58
CA LYS A 241 -16.17 -2.98 -25.33
C LYS A 241 -14.71 -2.59 -25.62
N SER A 242 -13.76 -2.91 -24.72
CA SER A 242 -12.34 -2.64 -24.93
C SER A 242 -11.66 -3.64 -25.86
N GLY A 243 -12.35 -4.70 -26.28
CA GLY A 243 -11.75 -5.78 -27.05
C GLY A 243 -10.84 -6.74 -26.25
N ILE A 244 -10.59 -6.47 -24.97
CA ILE A 244 -9.68 -7.27 -24.11
C ILE A 244 -10.12 -8.74 -24.02
N LYS A 245 -11.40 -9.03 -24.12
CA LYS A 245 -11.91 -10.40 -24.10
C LYS A 245 -11.38 -11.22 -25.28
N SER A 246 -11.31 -10.60 -26.46
CA SER A 246 -10.73 -11.23 -27.66
C SER A 246 -9.23 -11.50 -27.49
N PHE A 247 -8.49 -10.56 -26.88
CA PHE A 247 -7.08 -10.75 -26.57
C PHE A 247 -6.85 -11.91 -25.60
N LYS A 248 -7.65 -12.02 -24.54
CA LYS A 248 -7.58 -13.13 -23.59
C LYS A 248 -7.79 -14.49 -24.23
N ASN A 249 -8.71 -14.60 -25.15
CA ASN A 249 -9.02 -15.86 -25.85
C ASN A 249 -7.88 -16.32 -26.76
N GLU A 250 -7.13 -15.38 -27.35
CA GLU A 250 -6.00 -15.70 -28.24
C GLU A 250 -4.71 -16.07 -27.49
N PHE A 251 -4.43 -15.41 -26.34
CA PHE A 251 -3.15 -15.50 -25.64
C PHE A 251 -3.24 -16.23 -24.28
N GLY A 252 -4.32 -16.90 -23.98
CA GLY A 252 -4.41 -17.79 -22.81
C GLY A 252 -4.53 -17.13 -21.46
N GLY A 253 -4.84 -15.85 -21.36
CA GLY A 253 -5.59 -15.37 -20.20
C GLY A 253 -4.97 -14.52 -19.14
N TYR A 254 -3.74 -14.52 -18.75
CA TYR A 254 -3.25 -13.64 -17.67
C TYR A 254 -2.12 -12.74 -18.16
N GLY A 255 -2.38 -11.42 -18.25
CA GLY A 255 -1.33 -10.44 -18.44
C GLY A 255 -1.31 -9.73 -19.78
N ILE A 256 -2.43 -9.17 -20.22
CA ILE A 256 -2.38 -8.19 -21.31
C ILE A 256 -1.74 -6.93 -20.73
N TYR A 257 -0.58 -6.58 -21.25
CA TYR A 257 0.20 -5.40 -20.90
C TYR A 257 0.06 -4.33 -21.96
N LEU A 258 0.32 -3.08 -21.60
CA LEU A 258 0.22 -1.92 -22.50
C LEU A 258 1.09 -2.02 -23.77
N PHE A 259 2.10 -2.89 -23.76
CA PHE A 259 3.14 -2.98 -24.78
C PHE A 259 3.30 -4.38 -25.36
N ASP A 260 2.33 -5.27 -25.24
CA ASP A 260 2.39 -6.58 -25.93
C ASP A 260 2.28 -6.37 -27.45
N GLY A 261 3.41 -6.52 -28.14
CA GLY A 261 3.57 -6.21 -29.57
C GLY A 261 2.91 -7.17 -30.57
N ASN A 262 2.14 -8.18 -30.13
CA ASN A 262 1.51 -9.19 -30.97
C ASN A 262 0.01 -9.26 -30.71
N VAL A 263 -0.74 -8.31 -31.22
CA VAL A 263 -2.17 -8.20 -30.92
C VAL A 263 -3.00 -8.28 -32.20
N ASN A 264 -4.12 -9.02 -32.15
CA ASN A 264 -5.06 -9.16 -33.26
C ASN A 264 -5.63 -7.80 -33.71
N THR A 265 -5.48 -7.50 -34.97
CA THR A 265 -5.76 -6.20 -35.59
C THR A 265 -7.22 -5.74 -35.47
N PHE A 266 -8.18 -6.63 -35.27
CA PHE A 266 -9.61 -6.29 -35.17
C PHE A 266 -10.01 -5.64 -33.84
N ALA A 267 -9.29 -5.89 -32.77
CA ALA A 267 -9.58 -5.31 -31.44
C ALA A 267 -8.82 -3.99 -31.19
N TRP A 268 -7.87 -3.62 -32.03
CA TRP A 268 -7.04 -2.42 -31.86
C TRP A 268 -7.80 -1.10 -31.70
N PRO A 269 -8.85 -0.80 -32.48
CA PRO A 269 -9.56 0.47 -32.33
C PRO A 269 -10.17 0.62 -30.93
N TYR A 270 -10.78 -0.44 -30.40
CA TYR A 270 -11.42 -0.44 -29.07
C TYR A 270 -10.39 -0.37 -27.95
N TYR A 271 -9.26 -1.03 -28.16
CA TYR A 271 -8.13 -0.99 -27.23
C TYR A 271 -7.54 0.42 -27.15
N PHE A 272 -7.30 1.08 -28.27
CA PHE A 272 -6.82 2.46 -28.30
C PHE A 272 -7.82 3.43 -27.71
N GLN A 273 -9.11 3.26 -27.98
CA GLN A 273 -10.15 4.06 -27.34
C GLN A 273 -10.08 3.93 -25.81
N MET A 274 -9.96 2.74 -25.29
CA MET A 274 -9.85 2.50 -23.85
C MET A 274 -8.59 3.14 -23.25
N LEU A 275 -7.46 3.12 -23.97
CA LEU A 275 -6.24 3.79 -23.55
C LEU A 275 -6.41 5.31 -23.51
N ASP A 276 -7.12 5.89 -24.49
CA ASP A 276 -7.36 7.31 -24.53
C ASP A 276 -8.35 7.74 -23.42
N GLU A 277 -9.39 6.96 -23.17
CA GLU A 277 -10.29 7.15 -22.02
C GLU A 277 -9.52 7.12 -20.70
N PHE A 278 -8.53 6.22 -20.55
CA PHE A 278 -7.67 6.19 -19.37
C PHE A 278 -6.76 7.42 -19.26
N LYS A 279 -6.20 7.89 -20.38
CA LYS A 279 -5.42 9.15 -20.43
C LYS A 279 -6.26 10.36 -20.05
N GLU A 280 -7.53 10.39 -20.45
CA GLU A 280 -8.46 11.46 -20.10
C GLU A 280 -8.64 11.60 -18.58
N ILE A 281 -8.77 10.51 -17.85
CA ILE A 281 -8.88 10.55 -16.38
C ILE A 281 -7.54 10.75 -15.68
N LEU A 282 -6.42 10.36 -16.31
CA LEU A 282 -5.09 10.39 -15.69
C LEU A 282 -4.48 11.79 -15.76
N TYR A 283 -4.06 12.29 -14.62
CA TYR A 283 -3.18 13.44 -14.51
C TYR A 283 -1.90 13.02 -13.78
N ALA A 284 -0.80 13.01 -14.50
CA ALA A 284 0.53 12.63 -14.00
C ALA A 284 1.49 13.79 -14.25
N PRO A 285 1.51 14.81 -13.38
CA PRO A 285 2.42 15.93 -13.54
C PRO A 285 3.87 15.46 -13.41
N SER A 286 4.76 16.04 -14.18
CA SER A 286 6.19 15.90 -13.93
C SER A 286 6.49 16.62 -12.61
N VAL A 287 6.99 15.87 -11.64
CA VAL A 287 7.46 16.40 -10.37
C VAL A 287 8.98 16.34 -10.41
N ASP A 288 9.63 17.47 -10.39
CA ASP A 288 11.07 17.51 -10.16
C ASP A 288 11.35 17.18 -8.70
N ILE A 289 11.67 15.91 -8.45
CA ILE A 289 11.95 15.42 -7.09
C ILE A 289 13.16 16.16 -6.48
N LYS A 290 14.10 16.59 -7.31
CA LYS A 290 15.28 17.34 -6.85
C LYS A 290 14.95 18.77 -6.40
N SER A 291 13.86 19.36 -6.91
CA SER A 291 13.39 20.68 -6.46
C SER A 291 12.54 20.59 -5.18
N LEU A 292 12.14 19.38 -4.78
CA LEU A 292 11.49 19.17 -3.50
C LEU A 292 12.60 19.05 -2.45
N ASP A 293 12.49 19.79 -1.37
CA ASP A 293 13.38 19.70 -0.20
C ASP A 293 13.25 18.29 0.44
N MET A 294 13.84 17.31 -0.23
CA MET A 294 13.83 15.89 0.12
C MET A 294 15.28 15.42 0.24
N PRO A 295 15.57 14.51 1.19
CA PRO A 295 16.91 13.98 1.36
C PRO A 295 17.36 13.19 0.12
N ASP A 296 18.64 13.23 -0.16
CA ASP A 296 19.27 12.31 -1.10
C ASP A 296 19.19 10.87 -0.57
N VAL A 297 19.20 9.90 -1.49
CA VAL A 297 19.09 8.49 -1.13
C VAL A 297 20.32 7.73 -1.62
N GLU A 298 21.03 7.12 -0.69
CA GLU A 298 22.11 6.18 -0.98
C GLU A 298 21.63 4.74 -0.76
N SER A 299 21.69 3.92 -1.80
CA SER A 299 21.24 2.52 -1.74
C SER A 299 22.43 1.56 -1.62
N HIS A 300 22.37 0.68 -0.64
CA HIS A 300 23.39 -0.33 -0.34
C HIS A 300 22.81 -1.73 -0.52
N ILE A 301 23.26 -2.43 -1.53
CA ILE A 301 22.94 -3.85 -1.72
C ILE A 301 23.98 -4.66 -0.96
N ILE A 302 23.53 -5.39 0.05
CA ILE A 302 24.37 -6.22 0.90
C ILE A 302 24.15 -7.67 0.53
N GLN A 303 25.04 -8.19 -0.30
CA GLN A 303 25.12 -9.63 -0.56
C GLN A 303 25.70 -10.31 0.69
N LEU A 304 24.92 -11.23 1.26
CA LEU A 304 25.37 -12.06 2.39
C LEU A 304 26.13 -13.27 1.84
N GLU A 305 27.14 -13.70 2.55
CA GLU A 305 27.89 -14.91 2.19
C GLU A 305 27.00 -16.16 2.25
N GLU A 306 27.31 -17.11 1.41
CA GLU A 306 26.68 -18.44 1.38
C GLU A 306 26.68 -19.09 2.76
N ASN A 307 25.56 -19.71 3.12
CA ASN A 307 25.42 -20.52 4.31
C ASN A 307 24.96 -21.93 3.91
N GLU A 308 25.89 -22.89 3.91
CA GLU A 308 25.63 -24.28 3.50
C GLU A 308 24.48 -24.90 4.28
N GLN A 309 24.38 -24.63 5.59
CA GLN A 309 23.27 -25.14 6.40
C GLN A 309 21.94 -24.55 5.98
N MET A 310 21.88 -23.25 5.69
CA MET A 310 20.67 -22.61 5.17
C MET A 310 20.26 -23.21 3.83
N LEU A 311 21.19 -23.40 2.90
CA LEU A 311 20.91 -24.01 1.60
C LEU A 311 20.42 -25.46 1.73
N SER A 312 21.02 -26.25 2.63
CA SER A 312 20.59 -27.62 2.92
C SER A 312 19.15 -27.66 3.47
N ASP A 313 18.82 -26.71 4.36
CA ASP A 313 17.49 -26.62 4.96
C ASP A 313 16.46 -26.19 3.89
N LEU A 314 16.80 -25.23 3.02
CA LEU A 314 15.93 -24.80 1.92
C LEU A 314 15.64 -25.96 0.94
N LYS A 315 16.66 -26.73 0.56
CA LYS A 315 16.47 -27.96 -0.25
C LYS A 315 15.56 -28.97 0.43
N SER A 316 15.64 -29.08 1.76
CA SER A 316 14.76 -29.96 2.54
C SER A 316 13.32 -29.46 2.54
N LEU A 317 13.09 -28.15 2.62
CA LEU A 317 11.76 -27.54 2.50
C LEU A 317 11.17 -27.74 1.11
N LYS A 318 11.96 -27.57 0.06
CA LYS A 318 11.55 -27.85 -1.33
C LYS A 318 11.16 -29.31 -1.52
N TYR A 319 11.95 -30.25 -0.99
CA TYR A 319 11.59 -31.67 -1.01
C TYR A 319 10.26 -31.94 -0.28
N ALA A 320 10.04 -31.32 0.89
CA ALA A 320 8.80 -31.44 1.64
C ALA A 320 7.59 -30.89 0.86
N GLN A 321 7.75 -29.77 0.13
CA GLN A 321 6.72 -29.22 -0.74
C GLN A 321 6.35 -30.19 -1.86
N ARG A 322 7.32 -30.76 -2.55
CA ARG A 322 7.11 -31.79 -3.59
C ARG A 322 6.39 -33.03 -3.06
N LYS A 323 6.56 -33.34 -1.78
CA LYS A 323 5.83 -34.44 -1.08
C LYS A 323 4.49 -33.96 -0.50
N ARG A 324 4.03 -32.74 -0.82
CA ARG A 324 2.77 -32.16 -0.32
C ARG A 324 2.63 -32.20 1.21
N MET A 325 3.74 -31.95 1.91
CA MET A 325 3.77 -31.92 3.39
C MET A 325 3.30 -30.59 3.97
N PHE A 326 3.16 -29.55 3.15
CA PHE A 326 2.57 -28.27 3.53
C PHE A 326 1.07 -28.25 3.22
N ASP A 327 0.30 -27.54 4.05
CA ASP A 327 -1.14 -27.41 3.88
C ASP A 327 -1.51 -26.46 2.74
N SER A 328 -0.64 -25.52 2.43
CA SER A 328 -0.81 -24.54 1.36
C SER A 328 0.55 -24.04 0.85
N ILE A 329 0.54 -23.50 -0.38
CA ILE A 329 1.68 -22.79 -0.95
C ILE A 329 2.16 -21.68 0.00
N THR A 330 1.23 -20.97 0.63
CA THR A 330 1.56 -19.90 1.59
C THR A 330 2.35 -20.42 2.78
N ASP A 331 2.02 -21.58 3.34
CA ASP A 331 2.76 -22.16 4.47
C ASP A 331 4.19 -22.56 4.06
N TYR A 332 4.36 -23.08 2.86
CA TYR A 332 5.68 -23.37 2.29
C TYR A 332 6.52 -22.09 2.12
N LEU A 333 5.96 -21.06 1.49
CA LEU A 333 6.67 -19.80 1.28
C LEU A 333 7.03 -19.09 2.58
N ILE A 334 6.18 -19.19 3.61
CA ILE A 334 6.50 -18.70 4.96
C ILE A 334 7.68 -19.50 5.55
N ALA A 335 7.72 -20.81 5.37
CA ALA A 335 8.84 -21.61 5.87
C ALA A 335 10.17 -21.26 5.17
N VAL A 336 10.15 -21.03 3.86
CA VAL A 336 11.31 -20.57 3.10
C VAL A 336 11.77 -19.20 3.61
N ALA A 337 10.88 -18.24 3.71
CA ALA A 337 11.20 -16.89 4.20
C ALA A 337 11.76 -16.92 5.63
N ASN A 338 11.16 -17.74 6.51
CA ASN A 338 11.64 -17.89 7.89
C ASN A 338 13.07 -18.45 7.94
N ARG A 339 13.40 -19.40 7.06
CA ARG A 339 14.75 -19.96 7.05
C ARG A 339 15.79 -18.93 6.60
N ILE A 340 15.44 -18.13 5.61
CA ILE A 340 16.29 -17.04 5.10
C ILE A 340 16.46 -15.93 6.15
N THR A 341 15.37 -15.51 6.80
CA THR A 341 15.41 -14.39 7.74
C THR A 341 15.99 -14.74 9.11
N ARG A 342 16.06 -16.03 9.48
CA ARG A 342 16.72 -16.50 10.70
C ARG A 342 18.18 -16.89 10.50
N ASP A 343 18.77 -16.54 9.36
CA ASP A 343 20.19 -16.76 9.14
C ASP A 343 21.03 -15.82 10.02
N GLU A 344 21.98 -16.38 10.78
CA GLU A 344 22.81 -15.62 11.73
C GLU A 344 23.64 -14.54 11.02
N LYS A 345 24.16 -14.81 9.81
CA LYS A 345 24.89 -13.81 9.04
C LYS A 345 24.03 -12.59 8.71
N ARG A 346 22.73 -12.81 8.41
CA ARG A 346 21.77 -11.74 8.15
C ARG A 346 21.47 -10.94 9.43
N LEU A 347 21.25 -11.61 10.54
CA LEU A 347 21.00 -10.99 11.84
C LEU A 347 22.21 -10.19 12.33
N ASP A 348 23.41 -10.74 12.23
CA ASP A 348 24.65 -10.04 12.60
C ASP A 348 24.91 -8.80 11.74
N LYS A 349 24.61 -8.89 10.43
CA LYS A 349 24.71 -7.75 9.53
C LYS A 349 23.70 -6.66 9.88
N LEU A 350 22.46 -7.04 10.22
CA LEU A 350 21.44 -6.12 10.70
C LEU A 350 21.94 -5.33 11.92
N ILE A 351 22.47 -6.01 12.93
CA ILE A 351 22.98 -5.35 14.16
C ILE A 351 24.10 -4.36 13.84
N LYS A 352 25.01 -4.72 12.91
CA LYS A 352 26.09 -3.82 12.49
C LYS A 352 25.55 -2.54 11.82
N ILE A 353 24.46 -2.63 11.07
CA ILE A 353 23.82 -1.48 10.44
C ILE A 353 23.07 -0.66 11.50
N VAL A 354 22.25 -1.30 12.33
CA VAL A 354 21.46 -0.63 13.39
C VAL A 354 22.34 0.23 14.30
N LYS A 355 23.53 -0.26 14.68
CA LYS A 355 24.47 0.48 15.54
C LYS A 355 25.10 1.71 14.91
N LYS A 356 24.99 1.89 13.58
CA LYS A 356 25.59 3.01 12.84
C LYS A 356 24.64 4.18 12.60
N HIS A 357 23.34 3.92 12.70
CA HIS A 357 22.31 4.83 12.24
C HIS A 357 21.39 5.30 13.35
N LYS A 358 20.79 6.49 13.14
CA LYS A 358 19.81 7.08 14.05
C LYS A 358 18.41 6.60 13.66
N GLN A 359 17.70 5.97 14.58
CA GLN A 359 16.32 5.48 14.41
C GLN A 359 16.10 4.66 13.11
N PRO A 360 16.86 3.58 12.85
CA PRO A 360 16.70 2.79 11.64
C PRO A 360 15.29 2.21 11.51
N LEU A 361 14.71 2.28 10.32
CA LEU A 361 13.43 1.64 9.98
C LEU A 361 13.73 0.23 9.46
N ILE A 362 13.22 -0.80 10.14
CA ILE A 362 13.48 -2.20 9.78
C ILE A 362 12.18 -2.81 9.22
N PHE A 363 12.15 -3.03 7.91
CA PHE A 363 10.98 -3.58 7.24
C PHE A 363 10.99 -5.10 7.23
N TYR A 364 9.86 -5.70 7.63
CA TYR A 364 9.64 -7.15 7.61
C TYR A 364 8.25 -7.49 7.03
N ARG A 365 8.12 -8.72 6.50
CA ARG A 365 6.88 -9.23 5.90
C ARG A 365 6.13 -10.16 6.87
N TYR A 366 6.82 -11.15 7.42
CA TYR A 366 6.24 -12.17 8.27
C TYR A 366 6.63 -11.99 9.75
N ASN A 367 5.73 -12.40 10.64
CA ASN A 367 5.95 -12.27 12.08
C ASN A 367 7.20 -13.01 12.58
N ASP A 368 7.57 -14.12 11.93
CA ASP A 368 8.75 -14.88 12.32
C ASP A 368 10.05 -14.09 12.08
N ALA A 369 10.13 -13.30 11.01
CA ALA A 369 11.23 -12.37 10.75
C ALA A 369 11.29 -11.29 11.84
N ARG A 370 10.13 -10.71 12.21
CA ARG A 370 10.04 -9.77 13.34
C ARG A 370 10.58 -10.37 14.62
N ASP A 371 10.14 -11.57 14.97
CA ASP A 371 10.50 -12.22 16.22
C ASP A 371 12.01 -12.51 16.28
N ALA A 372 12.60 -12.96 15.16
CA ALA A 372 14.05 -13.14 15.04
C ALA A 372 14.84 -11.82 15.22
N VAL A 373 14.37 -10.74 14.61
CA VAL A 373 14.99 -9.41 14.77
C VAL A 373 14.88 -8.93 16.22
N ILE A 374 13.73 -9.08 16.86
CA ILE A 374 13.52 -8.68 18.26
C ILE A 374 14.42 -9.49 19.19
N GLU A 375 14.49 -10.82 19.01
CA GLU A 375 15.40 -11.69 19.77
C GLU A 375 16.84 -11.16 19.66
N LYS A 376 17.32 -10.88 18.44
CA LYS A 376 18.69 -10.43 18.21
C LYS A 376 18.98 -9.02 18.76
N LEU A 377 18.03 -8.10 18.66
CA LEU A 377 18.16 -6.76 19.26
C LEU A 377 18.26 -6.85 20.78
N ASN A 378 17.43 -7.68 21.42
CA ASN A 378 17.43 -7.90 22.86
C ASN A 378 18.75 -8.53 23.35
N GLU A 379 19.31 -9.51 22.62
CA GLU A 379 20.63 -10.09 22.91
C GLU A 379 21.73 -9.02 22.96
N HIS A 380 21.58 -7.96 22.15
CA HIS A 380 22.53 -6.84 22.11
C HIS A 380 22.14 -5.65 23.02
N GLY A 381 21.09 -5.78 23.83
CA GLY A 381 20.60 -4.71 24.70
C GLY A 381 20.07 -3.49 23.96
N ILE A 382 19.58 -3.66 22.72
CA ILE A 382 19.05 -2.58 21.89
C ILE A 382 17.54 -2.53 22.08
N SER A 383 17.04 -1.44 22.68
CA SER A 383 15.59 -1.15 22.73
C SER A 383 15.04 -0.89 21.34
N HIS A 384 13.77 -1.18 21.12
CA HIS A 384 13.14 -1.03 19.81
C HIS A 384 11.67 -0.63 19.95
N GLN A 385 11.11 -0.11 18.87
CA GLN A 385 9.69 0.18 18.71
C GLN A 385 9.09 -0.70 17.61
N LEU A 386 7.77 -0.88 17.61
CA LEU A 386 7.07 -1.76 16.66
C LEU A 386 5.87 -1.06 16.02
N ILE A 387 5.80 -1.09 14.70
CA ILE A 387 4.64 -0.68 13.91
C ILE A 387 4.06 -1.90 13.19
N SER A 388 2.90 -2.32 13.61
CA SER A 388 2.15 -3.45 13.05
C SER A 388 0.69 -3.08 12.83
N GLY A 389 -0.13 -4.00 12.33
CA GLY A 389 -1.57 -3.77 12.14
C GLY A 389 -2.32 -3.34 13.39
N ASN A 390 -1.82 -3.70 14.58
CA ASN A 390 -2.46 -3.40 15.87
C ASN A 390 -1.80 -2.24 16.63
N THR A 391 -0.75 -1.63 16.08
CA THR A 391 -0.02 -0.55 16.78
C THR A 391 -0.87 0.72 16.85
N ASN A 392 -0.96 1.30 18.04
CA ASN A 392 -1.44 2.66 18.21
C ASN A 392 -0.27 3.64 17.95
N PHE A 393 -0.44 4.52 16.93
CA PHE A 393 0.63 5.45 16.55
C PHE A 393 0.99 6.49 17.60
N GLU A 394 0.10 6.75 18.54
CA GLU A 394 0.35 7.66 19.68
C GLU A 394 1.43 7.11 20.64
N GLU A 395 1.68 5.80 20.58
CA GLU A 395 2.68 5.14 21.40
C GLU A 395 4.07 5.17 20.78
N ILE A 396 4.21 5.64 19.52
CA ILE A 396 5.50 5.76 18.86
C ILE A 396 6.20 7.02 19.35
N ASP A 397 7.35 6.82 19.99
CA ASP A 397 8.23 7.92 20.40
C ASP A 397 9.06 8.40 19.21
N HIS A 398 8.63 9.51 18.61
CA HIS A 398 9.31 10.12 17.47
C HIS A 398 10.66 10.77 17.85
N SER A 399 10.91 11.04 19.13
CA SER A 399 12.17 11.61 19.62
C SER A 399 13.22 10.55 19.91
N SER A 400 12.83 9.28 20.01
CA SER A 400 13.72 8.16 20.29
C SER A 400 14.68 7.89 19.14
N THR A 401 15.89 7.44 19.44
CA THR A 401 16.85 6.94 18.46
C THR A 401 16.75 5.42 18.23
N ALA A 402 15.88 4.76 18.98
CA ALA A 402 15.68 3.32 18.89
C ALA A 402 15.16 2.89 17.51
N PRO A 403 15.61 1.75 16.95
CA PRO A 403 15.11 1.24 15.70
C PRO A 403 13.60 0.96 15.77
N ILE A 404 12.92 1.16 14.64
CA ILE A 404 11.49 0.90 14.51
C ILE A 404 11.28 -0.27 13.55
N LEU A 405 10.73 -1.38 14.05
CA LEU A 405 10.32 -2.50 13.22
C LEU A 405 8.98 -2.18 12.56
N ILE A 406 8.90 -2.32 11.25
CA ILE A 406 7.71 -1.95 10.47
C ILE A 406 7.25 -3.13 9.61
N GLN A 407 6.04 -3.60 9.86
CA GLN A 407 5.43 -4.57 8.96
C GLN A 407 5.02 -3.88 7.66
N TYR A 408 5.41 -4.39 6.50
CA TYR A 408 5.11 -3.77 5.21
C TYR A 408 3.63 -3.39 5.05
N GLN A 409 2.72 -4.28 5.43
CA GLN A 409 1.28 -4.02 5.33
C GLN A 409 0.79 -2.91 6.27
N ALA A 410 1.41 -2.74 7.42
CA ALA A 410 1.11 -1.68 8.37
C ALA A 410 1.84 -0.38 8.02
N GLY A 411 3.01 -0.50 7.43
CA GLY A 411 3.82 0.62 6.96
C GLY A 411 3.23 1.38 5.77
N ALA A 412 2.16 0.86 5.13
CA ALA A 412 1.41 1.58 4.09
C ALA A 412 0.68 2.84 4.62
N ALA A 413 0.61 3.03 5.94
CA ALA A 413 0.00 4.21 6.54
C ALA A 413 0.91 5.45 6.48
N SER A 414 0.31 6.62 6.49
CA SER A 414 0.95 7.94 6.42
C SER A 414 1.66 8.32 7.73
N ILE A 415 2.62 7.51 8.18
CA ILE A 415 3.44 7.83 9.35
C ILE A 415 4.64 8.63 8.87
N GLU A 416 4.89 9.76 9.50
CA GLU A 416 6.06 10.58 9.25
C GLU A 416 7.13 10.24 10.28
N LEU A 417 8.24 9.66 9.83
CA LEU A 417 9.38 9.27 10.66
C LEU A 417 10.58 10.15 10.28
N LYS A 418 10.52 11.41 10.72
CA LYS A 418 11.44 12.49 10.29
C LYS A 418 12.87 12.34 10.80
N ASN A 419 13.05 11.61 11.90
CA ASN A 419 14.35 11.45 12.55
C ASN A 419 15.19 10.29 12.00
N SER A 420 14.61 9.47 11.13
CA SER A 420 15.30 8.30 10.60
C SER A 420 16.20 8.64 9.42
N ASP A 421 17.46 8.32 9.53
CA ASP A 421 18.46 8.43 8.45
C ASP A 421 18.65 7.13 7.67
N CYS A 422 17.93 6.05 8.03
CA CYS A 422 18.19 4.72 7.50
C CYS A 422 16.92 3.88 7.37
N THR A 423 16.78 3.19 6.24
CA THR A 423 15.79 2.11 6.05
C THR A 423 16.52 0.79 5.74
N ILE A 424 16.18 -0.26 6.48
CA ILE A 424 16.70 -1.61 6.28
C ILE A 424 15.57 -2.50 5.77
N PHE A 425 15.64 -2.92 4.55
CA PHE A 425 14.76 -3.92 3.97
C PHE A 425 15.29 -5.31 4.37
N TYR A 426 14.94 -5.68 5.62
CA TYR A 426 15.46 -6.89 6.25
C TYR A 426 14.94 -8.16 5.59
N GLU A 427 13.67 -8.16 5.23
CA GLU A 427 13.02 -9.24 4.48
C GLU A 427 12.58 -8.70 3.12
N ASN A 428 12.99 -9.35 2.02
CA ASN A 428 12.60 -8.93 0.69
C ASN A 428 11.10 -9.11 0.46
N GLN A 429 10.48 -8.13 -0.18
CA GLN A 429 9.04 -8.06 -0.42
C GLN A 429 8.71 -8.64 -1.80
N SER A 430 7.53 -9.24 -1.95
CA SER A 430 7.00 -9.73 -3.23
C SER A 430 6.17 -8.70 -4.01
N SER A 431 6.03 -7.49 -3.45
CA SER A 431 5.23 -6.40 -4.01
C SER A 431 6.09 -5.18 -4.24
N HIS A 432 6.21 -4.77 -5.51
CA HIS A 432 6.88 -3.52 -5.89
C HIS A 432 6.21 -2.30 -5.25
N ILE A 433 4.88 -2.28 -5.19
CA ILE A 433 4.12 -1.19 -4.56
C ILE A 433 4.49 -1.04 -3.09
N SER A 434 4.54 -2.16 -2.36
CA SER A 434 4.92 -2.15 -0.93
C SER A 434 6.37 -1.70 -0.73
N LEU A 435 7.28 -2.06 -1.64
CA LEU A 435 8.67 -1.61 -1.63
C LEU A 435 8.76 -0.09 -1.83
N ILE A 436 8.08 0.46 -2.84
CA ILE A 436 8.04 1.92 -3.10
C ILE A 436 7.46 2.68 -1.91
N GLN A 437 6.41 2.15 -1.28
CA GLN A 437 5.85 2.75 -0.07
C GLN A 437 6.82 2.71 1.11
N GLY A 438 7.55 1.60 1.28
CA GLY A 438 8.59 1.47 2.30
C GLY A 438 9.72 2.48 2.11
N ARG A 439 10.23 2.61 0.88
CA ARG A 439 11.25 3.61 0.51
C ARG A 439 10.82 5.04 0.83
N GLY A 440 9.55 5.37 0.62
CA GLY A 440 9.03 6.72 0.86
C GLY A 440 8.74 7.05 2.34
N ARG A 441 9.14 6.23 3.32
CA ARG A 441 8.83 6.51 4.74
C ARG A 441 9.75 7.56 5.35
N ASN A 442 11.02 7.53 5.01
CA ASN A 442 12.02 8.51 5.43
C ASN A 442 12.62 9.29 4.25
N VAL A 443 11.98 9.28 3.08
CA VAL A 443 12.33 10.12 1.93
C VAL A 443 11.16 11.06 1.69
N ARG A 444 11.11 12.16 2.44
CA ARG A 444 10.00 13.10 2.45
C ARG A 444 10.50 14.52 2.64
N ARG A 445 9.65 15.51 2.38
CA ARG A 445 9.91 16.91 2.74
C ARG A 445 10.04 17.08 4.26
N ALA A 446 10.85 18.04 4.67
CA ALA A 446 11.07 18.39 6.07
C ALA A 446 11.61 17.23 6.94
N MET A 447 12.49 16.42 6.38
CA MET A 447 13.32 15.49 7.14
C MET A 447 14.39 16.25 7.94
N GLU A 448 14.87 15.64 9.03
CA GLU A 448 15.98 16.18 9.81
C GLU A 448 17.37 15.83 9.23
N THR A 449 17.41 15.08 8.14
CA THR A 449 18.62 14.64 7.45
C THR A 449 18.57 14.95 5.97
N ASP A 450 19.72 15.32 5.41
CA ASP A 450 19.89 15.57 3.96
C ASP A 450 20.22 14.29 3.19
N LEU A 451 20.55 13.20 3.88
CA LEU A 451 20.92 11.92 3.31
C LEU A 451 20.25 10.77 4.05
N VAL A 452 19.62 9.87 3.30
CA VAL A 452 19.00 8.64 3.80
C VAL A 452 19.66 7.42 3.17
N HIS A 453 19.98 6.44 4.00
CA HIS A 453 20.57 5.16 3.56
C HIS A 453 19.50 4.07 3.45
N HIS A 454 19.41 3.42 2.28
CA HIS A 454 18.57 2.25 2.06
C HIS A 454 19.42 0.98 1.96
N TYR A 455 19.28 0.07 2.91
CA TYR A 455 19.99 -1.22 2.92
C TYR A 455 19.07 -2.36 2.49
N TYR A 456 19.51 -3.13 1.51
CA TYR A 456 18.85 -4.34 1.05
C TYR A 456 19.71 -5.53 1.43
N LEU A 457 19.23 -6.39 2.33
CA LEU A 457 19.92 -7.60 2.72
C LEU A 457 19.50 -8.74 1.80
N ILE A 458 20.44 -9.36 1.12
CA ILE A 458 20.19 -10.42 0.14
C ILE A 458 21.02 -11.62 0.52
N SER A 459 20.39 -12.77 0.81
CA SER A 459 21.08 -14.02 1.07
C SER A 459 21.49 -14.70 -0.24
N ASP A 460 22.66 -15.30 -0.24
CA ASP A 460 23.18 -16.07 -1.36
C ASP A 460 22.50 -17.45 -1.45
N CYS A 461 21.26 -17.46 -1.93
CA CYS A 461 20.44 -18.66 -2.07
C CYS A 461 19.63 -18.67 -3.39
N GLY A 462 20.00 -17.85 -4.36
CA GLY A 462 19.28 -17.73 -5.63
C GLY A 462 17.89 -17.14 -5.52
N PHE A 463 17.02 -17.77 -4.73
CA PHE A 463 15.61 -17.31 -4.53
C PHE A 463 15.51 -15.88 -3.99
N ASP A 464 16.30 -15.54 -2.97
CA ASP A 464 16.24 -14.20 -2.34
C ASP A 464 16.77 -13.13 -3.29
N GLN A 465 17.76 -13.46 -4.10
CA GLN A 465 18.31 -12.58 -5.13
C GLN A 465 17.31 -12.35 -6.26
N GLU A 466 16.71 -13.41 -6.83
CA GLU A 466 15.72 -13.30 -7.89
C GLU A 466 14.49 -12.53 -7.41
N LEU A 467 14.04 -12.76 -6.16
CA LEU A 467 12.96 -11.99 -5.54
C LEU A 467 13.29 -10.49 -5.49
N TYR A 468 14.50 -10.14 -5.05
CA TYR A 468 14.97 -8.77 -5.04
C TYR A 468 14.95 -8.16 -6.45
N GLU A 469 15.54 -8.83 -7.43
CA GLU A 469 15.68 -8.31 -8.79
C GLU A 469 14.32 -8.11 -9.48
N ARG A 470 13.42 -9.09 -9.40
CA ARG A 470 12.10 -9.00 -10.04
C ARG A 470 11.25 -7.88 -9.44
N VAL A 471 11.23 -7.76 -8.12
CA VAL A 471 10.47 -6.69 -7.44
C VAL A 471 11.07 -5.32 -7.74
N HIS A 472 12.41 -5.19 -7.89
CA HIS A 472 13.05 -3.93 -8.26
C HIS A 472 12.81 -3.55 -9.73
N ARG A 473 12.59 -4.52 -10.61
CA ARG A 473 12.13 -4.28 -11.99
C ARG A 473 10.66 -3.86 -12.09
N GLY A 474 9.92 -3.87 -10.98
CA GLY A 474 8.53 -3.41 -10.93
C GLY A 474 7.49 -4.53 -10.84
N GLU A 475 7.91 -5.79 -10.65
CA GLU A 475 6.99 -6.92 -10.64
C GLU A 475 6.21 -7.05 -9.32
N GLU A 476 4.94 -7.48 -9.43
CA GLU A 476 4.09 -7.92 -8.32
C GLU A 476 3.99 -9.44 -8.40
N LEU A 477 4.57 -10.13 -7.43
CA LEU A 477 4.70 -11.58 -7.47
C LEU A 477 3.59 -12.26 -6.67
N SER A 478 2.80 -13.11 -7.34
CA SER A 478 1.80 -13.95 -6.67
C SER A 478 2.46 -15.12 -5.95
N ASN A 479 1.71 -15.82 -5.09
CA ASN A 479 2.22 -17.01 -4.41
C ASN A 479 2.59 -18.12 -5.38
N GLU A 480 1.88 -18.25 -6.50
CA GLU A 480 2.17 -19.21 -7.56
C GLU A 480 3.54 -18.91 -8.22
N ILE A 481 3.79 -17.66 -8.56
CA ILE A 481 5.08 -17.24 -9.13
C ILE A 481 6.22 -17.46 -8.11
N LEU A 482 5.97 -17.17 -6.82
CA LEU A 482 6.96 -17.41 -5.77
C LEU A 482 7.24 -18.91 -5.56
N GLU A 483 6.24 -19.76 -5.75
CA GLU A 483 6.44 -21.22 -5.71
C GLU A 483 7.29 -21.71 -6.88
N GLU A 484 7.00 -21.23 -8.10
CA GLU A 484 7.81 -21.51 -9.30
C GLU A 484 9.26 -21.06 -9.11
N MET A 485 9.48 -19.85 -8.60
CA MET A 485 10.81 -19.34 -8.27
C MET A 485 11.52 -20.23 -7.23
N ALA A 486 10.82 -20.67 -6.18
CA ALA A 486 11.41 -21.55 -5.18
C ALA A 486 11.75 -22.94 -5.76
N GLU A 487 10.98 -23.43 -6.72
CA GLU A 487 11.30 -24.66 -7.45
C GLU A 487 12.54 -24.50 -8.37
N GLU A 488 12.76 -23.32 -8.92
CA GLU A 488 13.88 -23.04 -9.82
C GLU A 488 15.18 -22.74 -9.07
N PHE A 489 15.13 -21.86 -8.10
CA PHE A 489 16.31 -21.24 -7.47
C PHE A 489 16.74 -21.82 -6.12
N ILE A 490 15.94 -22.65 -5.46
CA ILE A 490 16.31 -23.46 -4.30
C ILE A 490 16.68 -24.88 -4.74
#